data_6ceadfe49dd454e9177f9a2cef03f6d3
#
_entry.id   6ceadfe49dd454e9177f9a2cef03f6d3
#
_cell.length_a   1.000
_cell.length_b   1.000
_cell.length_c   1.000
_cell.angle_alpha   90.00
_cell.angle_beta   90.00
_cell.angle_gamma   90.00
#
_symmetry.space_group_name_H-M   'P 1'
#
loop_
_entity.id
_entity.type
_entity.pdbx_description
1 polymer ?
#
loop_
_entity_poly.entity_id
_entity_poly.type
_entity_poly.pdbx_seq_one_letter_code
_entity_poly.pdbx_strand_id
1 'polypeptide(L)'
;MARLIILGSAAAVSDAEHDNTHFVLQGDHDRAVLVDCGSNPLSKLAQHGIGPDDLTDLILTHFHPDHVYGVPILLMQLWLVGRRRPLDVYGLHHSMQRFEAMLDAFMVNTWPNFFEVRVHRLAEQPDAPLLDSDDFRIRAWPTKHF
;
A
#
# COMPACT_ATOMS: atom_id res chain seq x y z
N MET A 1 20.44 -1.40 7.16
CA MET A 1 19.89 -2.79 7.14
C MET A 1 18.40 -2.72 6.96
N ALA A 2 17.85 -3.35 5.91
CA ALA A 2 16.41 -3.33 5.65
C ALA A 2 15.63 -3.98 6.83
N ARG A 3 14.42 -3.46 7.11
CA ARG A 3 13.52 -3.97 8.16
C ARG A 3 12.21 -4.45 7.55
N LEU A 4 11.69 -5.58 8.06
CA LEU A 4 10.32 -6.01 7.86
C LEU A 4 9.53 -5.67 9.13
N ILE A 5 8.46 -4.90 9.00
CA ILE A 5 7.61 -4.45 10.10
C ILE A 5 6.22 -5.01 9.85
N ILE A 6 5.80 -6.00 10.65
CA ILE A 6 4.45 -6.58 10.58
C ILE A 6 3.50 -5.63 11.33
N LEU A 7 2.50 -5.10 10.62
CA LEU A 7 1.51 -4.19 11.18
C LEU A 7 0.21 -4.92 11.54
N GLY A 8 -0.09 -6.00 10.84
CA GLY A 8 -1.22 -6.88 11.10
C GLY A 8 -0.91 -8.29 10.60
N SER A 9 -1.42 -9.31 11.28
CA SER A 9 -1.13 -10.73 11.00
C SER A 9 -2.37 -11.63 11.03
N ALA A 10 -3.57 -11.07 11.25
CA ALA A 10 -4.80 -11.84 11.14
C ALA A 10 -5.15 -12.14 9.68
N ALA A 11 -5.85 -13.24 9.45
CA ALA A 11 -6.49 -13.54 8.17
C ALA A 11 -7.70 -12.61 7.92
N ALA A 12 -8.66 -13.01 7.11
CA ALA A 12 -9.83 -12.18 6.78
C ALA A 12 -10.69 -11.79 7.99
N VAL A 13 -10.63 -12.56 9.09
CA VAL A 13 -11.29 -12.22 10.35
C VAL A 13 -10.25 -11.68 11.32
N SER A 14 -10.32 -10.38 11.57
CA SER A 14 -9.51 -9.69 12.58
C SER A 14 -10.15 -9.80 13.97
N ASP A 15 -9.37 -9.55 15.02
CA ASP A 15 -9.85 -9.47 16.40
C ASP A 15 -9.40 -8.16 17.07
N ALA A 16 -9.59 -8.04 18.38
CA ALA A 16 -9.26 -6.81 19.10
C ALA A 16 -7.75 -6.52 19.18
N GLU A 17 -6.91 -7.52 18.98
CA GLU A 17 -5.46 -7.41 19.12
C GLU A 17 -4.72 -7.53 17.79
N HIS A 18 -5.36 -8.13 16.77
CA HIS A 18 -4.74 -8.45 15.49
C HIS A 18 -5.55 -7.88 14.32
N ASP A 19 -4.96 -6.94 13.61
CA ASP A 19 -5.46 -6.46 12.33
C ASP A 19 -5.19 -7.47 11.20
N ASN A 20 -5.93 -7.35 10.10
CA ASN A 20 -5.69 -8.12 8.89
C ASN A 20 -4.25 -7.99 8.40
N THR A 21 -3.76 -8.98 7.66
CA THR A 21 -2.36 -9.02 7.22
C THR A 21 -1.97 -7.83 6.37
N HIS A 22 -1.03 -7.05 6.87
CA HIS A 22 -0.31 -6.01 6.12
C HIS A 22 1.03 -5.74 6.82
N PHE A 23 2.02 -5.30 6.05
CA PHE A 23 3.37 -5.08 6.58
C PHE A 23 4.12 -4.02 5.76
N VAL A 24 5.21 -3.52 6.32
CA VAL A 24 6.12 -2.58 5.65
C VAL A 24 7.49 -3.21 5.48
N LEU A 25 8.06 -3.03 4.28
CA LEU A 25 9.47 -3.18 4.01
C LEU A 25 10.11 -1.79 4.07
N GLN A 26 10.99 -1.55 5.03
CA GLN A 26 11.70 -0.29 5.14
C GLN A 26 13.17 -0.48 4.77
N GLY A 27 13.63 0.27 3.78
CA GLY A 27 15.03 0.31 3.34
C GLY A 27 15.90 1.23 4.17
N ASP A 28 17.18 1.25 3.87
CA ASP A 28 18.16 2.12 4.52
C ASP A 28 18.28 3.50 3.86
N HIS A 29 17.86 3.61 2.60
CA HIS A 29 18.00 4.86 1.85
C HIS A 29 16.69 5.65 1.88
N ASP A 30 15.73 5.31 1.03
CA ASP A 30 14.58 6.19 0.84
C ASP A 30 13.27 5.43 0.59
N ARG A 31 13.25 4.12 0.76
CA ARG A 31 12.06 3.30 0.48
C ARG A 31 11.39 2.80 1.74
N ALA A 32 10.09 3.06 1.82
CA ALA A 32 9.17 2.38 2.74
C ALA A 32 7.98 1.89 1.91
N VAL A 33 7.89 0.57 1.76
CA VAL A 33 6.92 -0.12 0.90
C VAL A 33 5.87 -0.78 1.78
N LEU A 34 4.64 -0.28 1.77
CA LEU A 34 3.50 -0.93 2.42
C LEU A 34 2.96 -2.03 1.51
N VAL A 35 2.82 -3.23 2.03
CA VAL A 35 2.19 -4.35 1.33
C VAL A 35 0.85 -4.63 1.98
N ASP A 36 -0.20 -4.45 1.18
CA ASP A 36 -1.61 -4.44 1.58
C ASP A 36 -1.96 -3.35 2.62
N CYS A 37 -3.24 -3.14 2.82
CA CYS A 37 -3.74 -2.13 3.75
C CYS A 37 -5.05 -2.60 4.37
N GLY A 38 -4.96 -3.64 5.20
CA GLY A 38 -6.07 -4.28 5.89
C GLY A 38 -6.46 -3.62 7.21
N SER A 39 -6.07 -2.36 7.43
CA SER A 39 -6.45 -1.56 8.61
C SER A 39 -6.16 -0.08 8.35
N ASN A 40 -6.13 0.72 9.42
CA ASN A 40 -5.61 2.09 9.37
C ASN A 40 -4.13 2.11 9.82
N PRO A 41 -3.16 2.03 8.90
CA PRO A 41 -1.76 1.84 9.26
C PRO A 41 -1.06 3.12 9.71
N LEU A 42 -1.60 4.33 9.47
CA LEU A 42 -0.84 5.58 9.67
C LEU A 42 -0.27 5.74 11.08
N SER A 43 -1.05 5.42 12.11
CA SER A 43 -0.59 5.50 13.50
C SER A 43 0.50 4.45 13.81
N LYS A 44 0.39 3.26 13.23
CA LYS A 44 1.39 2.20 13.40
C LYS A 44 2.68 2.55 12.66
N LEU A 45 2.60 3.12 11.47
CA LEU A 45 3.75 3.64 10.72
C LEU A 45 4.51 4.67 11.56
N ALA A 46 3.78 5.63 12.16
CA ALA A 46 4.38 6.66 13.02
C ALA A 46 5.08 6.07 14.26
N GLN A 47 4.54 5.01 14.88
CA GLN A 47 5.18 4.32 16.00
C GLN A 47 6.52 3.68 15.62
N HIS A 48 6.72 3.36 14.35
CA HIS A 48 7.96 2.81 13.81
C HIS A 48 8.86 3.87 13.15
N GLY A 49 8.53 5.17 13.33
CA GLY A 49 9.32 6.28 12.80
C GLY A 49 9.14 6.51 11.31
N ILE A 50 8.05 6.01 10.72
CA ILE A 50 7.71 6.23 9.31
C ILE A 50 6.67 7.35 9.25
N GLY A 51 7.09 8.50 8.79
CA GLY A 51 6.24 9.68 8.63
C GLY A 51 5.39 9.63 7.34
N PRO A 52 4.49 10.62 7.17
CA PRO A 52 3.59 10.65 6.01
C PRO A 52 4.31 10.72 4.65
N ASP A 53 5.44 11.41 4.56
CA ASP A 53 6.23 11.50 3.33
C ASP A 53 7.27 10.38 3.16
N ASP A 54 7.52 9.58 4.21
CA ASP A 54 8.48 8.47 4.14
C ASP A 54 7.90 7.26 3.42
N LEU A 55 6.57 7.05 3.49
CA LEU A 55 5.91 5.99 2.74
C LEU A 55 6.01 6.27 1.24
N THR A 56 6.71 5.41 0.51
CA THR A 56 6.99 5.63 -0.91
C THR A 56 6.09 4.84 -1.83
N ASP A 57 5.76 3.62 -1.43
CA ASP A 57 5.11 2.64 -2.28
C ASP A 57 3.99 1.90 -1.53
N LEU A 58 2.93 1.54 -2.24
CA LEU A 58 1.86 0.66 -1.80
C LEU A 58 1.72 -0.48 -2.80
N ILE A 59 1.87 -1.70 -2.34
CA ILE A 59 1.64 -2.90 -3.15
C ILE A 59 0.31 -3.52 -2.71
N LEU A 60 -0.63 -3.68 -3.64
CA LEU A 60 -1.87 -4.41 -3.42
C LEU A 60 -1.74 -5.80 -4.05
N THR A 61 -1.60 -6.83 -3.21
CA THR A 61 -1.43 -8.21 -3.65
C THR A 61 -2.65 -8.69 -4.43
N HIS A 62 -3.84 -8.38 -3.92
CA HIS A 62 -5.12 -8.62 -4.57
C HIS A 62 -6.20 -7.69 -3.97
N PHE A 63 -7.42 -7.74 -4.51
CA PHE A 63 -8.45 -6.76 -4.16
C PHE A 63 -9.58 -7.35 -3.29
N HIS A 64 -9.26 -8.23 -2.34
CA HIS A 64 -10.20 -8.60 -1.28
C HIS A 64 -10.31 -7.50 -0.22
N PRO A 65 -11.47 -7.35 0.42
CA PRO A 65 -11.69 -6.28 1.39
C PRO A 65 -10.64 -6.21 2.49
N ASP A 66 -10.27 -7.33 3.08
CA ASP A 66 -9.29 -7.45 4.17
C ASP A 66 -7.86 -7.03 3.78
N HIS A 67 -7.59 -6.85 2.48
CA HIS A 67 -6.32 -6.33 1.98
C HIS A 67 -6.36 -4.86 1.55
N VAL A 68 -7.55 -4.30 1.35
CA VAL A 68 -7.67 -2.96 0.73
C VAL A 68 -8.57 -1.97 1.47
N TYR A 69 -9.39 -2.41 2.46
CA TYR A 69 -10.37 -1.51 3.08
C TYR A 69 -9.76 -0.31 3.81
N GLY A 70 -8.51 -0.39 4.23
CA GLY A 70 -7.78 0.71 4.84
C GLY A 70 -7.25 1.75 3.85
N VAL A 71 -7.20 1.43 2.55
CA VAL A 71 -6.60 2.30 1.54
C VAL A 71 -7.27 3.68 1.45
N PRO A 72 -8.60 3.81 1.35
CA PRO A 72 -9.21 5.13 1.26
C PRO A 72 -8.96 5.98 2.51
N ILE A 73 -8.95 5.36 3.69
CA ILE A 73 -8.63 6.05 4.94
C ILE A 73 -7.16 6.48 4.97
N LEU A 74 -6.24 5.62 4.56
CA LEU A 74 -4.82 5.94 4.46
C LEU A 74 -4.60 7.16 3.56
N LEU A 75 -5.15 7.16 2.35
CA LEU A 75 -5.02 8.25 1.40
C LEU A 75 -5.58 9.57 1.93
N MET A 76 -6.77 9.52 2.56
CA MET A 76 -7.39 10.69 3.18
C MET A 76 -6.51 11.24 4.31
N GLN A 77 -6.00 10.39 5.18
CA GLN A 77 -5.16 10.81 6.30
C GLN A 77 -3.83 11.40 5.82
N LEU A 78 -3.17 10.75 4.86
CA LEU A 78 -1.93 11.27 4.25
C LEU A 78 -2.15 12.67 3.64
N TRP A 79 -3.28 12.87 2.96
CA TRP A 79 -3.67 14.18 2.43
C TRP A 79 -3.90 15.21 3.54
N LEU A 80 -4.68 14.87 4.57
CA LEU A 80 -5.03 15.78 5.68
C LEU A 80 -3.82 16.20 6.51
N VAL A 81 -2.82 15.33 6.68
CA VAL A 81 -1.58 15.68 7.37
C VAL A 81 -0.57 16.40 6.47
N GLY A 82 -0.96 16.71 5.23
CA GLY A 82 -0.21 17.57 4.33
C GLY A 82 0.88 16.88 3.52
N ARG A 83 0.76 15.56 3.28
CA ARG A 83 1.68 14.84 2.37
C ARG A 83 1.84 15.57 1.05
N ARG A 84 3.08 15.63 0.55
CA ARG A 84 3.43 16.22 -0.76
C ARG A 84 4.09 15.23 -1.71
N ARG A 85 4.78 14.24 -1.17
CA ARG A 85 5.48 13.24 -1.97
C ARG A 85 4.47 12.37 -2.73
N PRO A 86 4.71 12.05 -4.00
CA PRO A 86 3.92 11.06 -4.73
C PRO A 86 3.89 9.71 -4.02
N LEU A 87 2.82 8.94 -4.23
CA LEU A 87 2.70 7.56 -3.80
C LEU A 87 2.59 6.65 -5.02
N ASP A 88 3.53 5.72 -5.15
CA ASP A 88 3.50 4.70 -6.20
C ASP A 88 2.65 3.50 -5.74
N VAL A 89 1.64 3.11 -6.53
CA VAL A 89 0.72 2.02 -6.18
C VAL A 89 0.79 0.92 -7.23
N TYR A 90 1.07 -0.29 -6.79
CA TYR A 90 1.32 -1.46 -7.64
C TYR A 90 0.28 -2.54 -7.43
N GLY A 91 -0.12 -3.20 -8.50
CA GLY A 91 -1.00 -4.36 -8.45
C GLY A 91 -1.31 -4.89 -9.85
N LEU A 92 -2.00 -6.03 -9.91
CA LEU A 92 -2.47 -6.60 -11.18
C LEU A 92 -3.45 -5.66 -11.87
N HIS A 93 -3.55 -5.73 -13.19
CA HIS A 93 -4.39 -4.84 -13.99
C HIS A 93 -5.83 -4.72 -13.45
N HIS A 94 -6.48 -5.84 -13.18
CA HIS A 94 -7.85 -5.86 -12.67
C HIS A 94 -7.99 -5.28 -11.24
N SER A 95 -6.96 -5.44 -10.41
CA SER A 95 -6.91 -4.83 -9.07
C SER A 95 -6.76 -3.33 -9.17
N MET A 96 -5.93 -2.83 -10.08
CA MET A 96 -5.75 -1.40 -10.29
C MET A 96 -6.97 -0.72 -10.90
N GLN A 97 -7.73 -1.40 -11.76
CA GLN A 97 -9.03 -0.89 -12.22
C GLN A 97 -10.02 -0.68 -11.05
N ARG A 98 -10.05 -1.63 -10.09
CA ARG A 98 -10.90 -1.49 -8.89
C ARG A 98 -10.39 -0.40 -7.95
N PHE A 99 -9.08 -0.27 -7.82
CA PHE A 99 -8.45 0.82 -7.06
C PHE A 99 -8.84 2.19 -7.63
N GLU A 100 -8.73 2.40 -8.94
CA GLU A 100 -9.14 3.63 -9.60
C GLU A 100 -10.65 3.90 -9.43
N ALA A 101 -11.49 2.88 -9.59
CA ALA A 101 -12.93 3.00 -9.34
C ALA A 101 -13.24 3.37 -7.88
N MET A 102 -12.45 2.89 -6.93
CA MET A 102 -12.54 3.28 -5.52
C MET A 102 -12.15 4.75 -5.31
N LEU A 103 -11.09 5.24 -5.95
CA LEU A 103 -10.72 6.67 -5.90
C LEU A 103 -11.83 7.55 -6.46
N ASP A 104 -12.45 7.14 -7.56
CA ASP A 104 -13.58 7.86 -8.17
C ASP A 104 -14.81 7.85 -7.26
N ALA A 105 -15.13 6.71 -6.62
CA ALA A 105 -16.25 6.59 -5.69
C ALA A 105 -16.10 7.52 -4.48
N PHE A 106 -14.89 7.77 -4.01
CA PHE A 106 -14.59 8.73 -2.94
C PHE A 106 -14.26 10.14 -3.45
N MET A 107 -14.40 10.38 -4.76
CA MET A 107 -14.14 11.67 -5.40
C MET A 107 -12.75 12.25 -5.05
N VAL A 108 -11.73 11.38 -4.92
CA VAL A 108 -10.38 11.77 -4.50
C VAL A 108 -9.78 12.84 -5.41
N ASN A 109 -10.07 12.78 -6.70
CA ASN A 109 -9.66 13.76 -7.72
C ASN A 109 -10.20 15.18 -7.48
N THR A 110 -11.19 15.35 -6.59
CA THR A 110 -11.75 16.66 -6.22
C THR A 110 -11.11 17.24 -4.95
N TRP A 111 -10.25 16.49 -4.25
CA TRP A 111 -9.62 16.96 -3.02
C TRP A 111 -8.55 18.02 -3.33
N PRO A 112 -8.62 19.21 -2.76
CA PRO A 112 -7.71 20.29 -3.09
C PRO A 112 -6.27 19.97 -2.68
N ASN A 113 -5.32 20.16 -3.58
CA ASN A 113 -3.90 19.90 -3.34
C ASN A 113 -3.60 18.44 -2.92
N PHE A 114 -4.41 17.47 -3.35
CA PHE A 114 -4.11 16.07 -3.14
C PHE A 114 -2.78 15.71 -3.81
N PHE A 115 -1.99 14.86 -3.17
CA PHE A 115 -0.70 14.42 -3.70
C PHE A 115 -0.90 13.47 -4.90
N GLU A 116 0.12 13.37 -5.73
CA GLU A 116 0.09 12.49 -6.90
C GLU A 116 0.06 11.01 -6.48
N VAL A 117 -0.83 10.23 -7.06
CA VAL A 117 -0.87 8.76 -6.96
C VAL A 117 -0.53 8.19 -8.34
N ARG A 118 0.55 7.41 -8.40
CA ARG A 118 1.04 6.80 -9.65
C ARG A 118 0.68 5.32 -9.66
N VAL A 119 -0.14 4.92 -10.61
CA VAL A 119 -0.65 3.55 -10.71
C VAL A 119 0.22 2.73 -11.65
N HIS A 120 0.79 1.64 -11.13
CA HIS A 120 1.64 0.69 -11.85
C HIS A 120 0.92 -0.66 -11.98
N ARG A 121 0.68 -1.08 -13.23
CA ARG A 121 0.00 -2.34 -13.52
C ARG A 121 0.99 -3.44 -13.81
N LEU A 122 0.93 -4.51 -13.01
CA LEU A 122 1.79 -5.68 -13.17
C LEU A 122 1.23 -6.61 -14.23
N ALA A 123 2.14 -7.21 -14.99
CA ALA A 123 1.80 -8.32 -15.85
C ALA A 123 1.51 -9.58 -15.01
N GLU A 124 0.45 -10.31 -15.38
CA GLU A 124 0.10 -11.59 -14.73
C GLU A 124 0.97 -12.71 -15.31
N GLN A 125 2.22 -12.73 -14.89
CA GLN A 125 3.22 -13.71 -15.33
C GLN A 125 4.20 -14.03 -14.19
N PRO A 126 4.80 -15.22 -14.19
CA PRO A 126 5.88 -15.54 -13.26
C PRO A 126 7.03 -14.53 -13.36
N ASP A 127 7.64 -14.22 -12.21
CA ASP A 127 8.81 -13.36 -12.11
C ASP A 127 8.58 -11.92 -12.67
N ALA A 128 7.35 -11.41 -12.56
CA ALA A 128 7.06 -10.07 -13.00
C ALA A 128 7.84 -9.02 -12.16
N PRO A 129 8.60 -8.11 -12.79
CA PRO A 129 9.29 -7.04 -12.05
C PRO A 129 8.25 -6.10 -11.46
N LEU A 130 8.38 -5.79 -10.16
CA LEU A 130 7.49 -4.90 -9.45
C LEU A 130 8.21 -3.61 -9.07
N LEU A 131 9.32 -3.73 -8.35
CA LEU A 131 10.14 -2.61 -7.89
C LEU A 131 11.62 -2.99 -8.00
N ASP A 132 12.43 -2.09 -8.54
CA ASP A 132 13.89 -2.19 -8.51
C ASP A 132 14.45 -0.85 -8.05
N SER A 133 15.19 -0.86 -6.94
CA SER A 133 15.77 0.32 -6.31
C SER A 133 17.06 -0.07 -5.57
N ASP A 134 17.75 0.91 -5.00
CA ASP A 134 18.94 0.66 -4.19
C ASP A 134 18.61 -0.13 -2.90
N ASP A 135 17.37 -0.02 -2.41
CA ASP A 135 16.92 -0.72 -1.21
C ASP A 135 16.37 -2.11 -1.48
N PHE A 136 15.58 -2.27 -2.57
CA PHE A 136 14.82 -3.49 -2.81
C PHE A 136 14.78 -3.87 -4.29
N ARG A 137 14.84 -5.18 -4.51
CA ARG A 137 14.40 -5.80 -5.76
C ARG A 137 13.21 -6.71 -5.46
N ILE A 138 12.00 -6.26 -5.85
CA ILE A 138 10.75 -6.98 -5.59
C ILE A 138 10.23 -7.56 -6.92
N ARG A 139 9.88 -8.85 -6.88
CA ARG A 139 9.33 -9.60 -7.99
C ARG A 139 8.01 -10.24 -7.57
N ALA A 140 7.10 -10.44 -8.50
CA ALA A 140 5.79 -11.02 -8.25
C ALA A 140 5.56 -12.30 -9.05
N TRP A 141 4.84 -13.23 -8.43
CA TRP A 141 4.35 -14.46 -9.04
C TRP A 141 2.84 -14.53 -8.89
N PRO A 142 2.09 -14.88 -9.96
CA PRO A 142 0.66 -15.09 -9.84
C PRO A 142 0.38 -16.31 -8.96
N THR A 143 -0.62 -16.19 -8.11
CA THR A 143 -1.12 -17.28 -7.28
C THR A 143 -2.60 -17.49 -7.55
N LYS A 144 -3.10 -18.72 -7.41
CA LYS A 144 -4.53 -18.97 -7.42
C LYS A 144 -5.09 -18.66 -6.03
N HIS A 145 -6.05 -17.76 -6.01
CA HIS A 145 -6.76 -17.38 -4.80
C HIS A 145 -8.26 -17.27 -5.12
N PHE A 146 -9.11 -17.81 -4.23
CA PHE A 146 -10.56 -17.91 -4.43
C PHE A 146 -11.28 -16.86 -3.61
#